data_fc359696ac55f22ede86f0466b98c9c0
#
_entry.id   fc359696ac55f22ede86f0466b98c9c0
#
_cell.length_a   1.000
_cell.length_b   1.000
_cell.length_c   1.000
_cell.angle_alpha   90.00
_cell.angle_beta   90.00
_cell.angle_gamma   90.00
#
_symmetry.space_group_name_H-M   'P 1'
#
loop_
_entity.id
_entity.type
_entity.pdbx_description
1 polymer ?
#
loop_
_entity_poly.entity_id
_entity_poly.type
_entity_poly.pdbx_seq_one_letter_code
_entity_poly.pdbx_strand_id
1 'polypeptide(L)'
;MLSRVIFYVRDVSRLRSFYQEHLSLDVCEEIEGEWAVLKAGDIELALHRVGKPYREMELQSTASNVKIVFSVESGLVELREKLVGKGVRMRELKRYGGFPYLLCDGEDPEGNVFQLSQVCDAETPA
;
A
#
# COMPACT_ATOMS: atom_id res chain seq x y z
N MET A 1 10.20 -11.87 -15.40
CA MET A 1 10.32 -11.38 -14.01
C MET A 1 9.54 -10.10 -13.83
N LEU A 2 8.68 -10.05 -12.83
CA LEU A 2 7.95 -8.82 -12.51
C LEU A 2 8.93 -7.78 -11.96
N SER A 3 9.01 -6.61 -12.59
CA SER A 3 9.96 -5.59 -12.19
C SER A 3 9.30 -4.34 -11.62
N ARG A 4 8.08 -4.05 -12.04
CA ARG A 4 7.41 -2.81 -11.66
C ARG A 4 5.89 -2.97 -11.72
N VAL A 5 5.19 -2.33 -10.78
CA VAL A 5 3.74 -2.17 -10.81
C VAL A 5 3.48 -0.67 -10.93
N ILE A 6 2.61 -0.27 -11.84
CA ILE A 6 2.27 1.15 -12.05
C ILE A 6 0.84 1.39 -11.59
N PHE A 7 0.68 2.36 -10.68
CA PHE A 7 -0.62 2.89 -10.31
C PHE A 7 -0.88 4.19 -11.06
N TYR A 8 -2.01 4.28 -11.71
CA TYR A 8 -2.46 5.54 -12.29
C TYR A 8 -3.24 6.29 -11.22
N VAL A 9 -2.70 7.42 -10.79
CA VAL A 9 -3.23 8.17 -9.64
C VAL A 9 -3.48 9.63 -10.01
N ARG A 10 -4.25 10.31 -9.19
CA ARG A 10 -4.58 11.72 -9.43
C ARG A 10 -3.55 12.65 -8.82
N ASP A 11 -3.06 12.32 -7.64
CA ASP A 11 -2.10 13.16 -6.92
C ASP A 11 -0.84 12.36 -6.61
N VAL A 12 0.11 12.39 -7.54
CA VAL A 12 1.37 11.64 -7.43
C VAL A 12 2.15 12.01 -6.17
N SER A 13 2.25 13.31 -5.88
CA SER A 13 3.04 13.76 -4.73
C SER A 13 2.46 13.28 -3.40
N ARG A 14 1.14 13.27 -3.28
CA ARG A 14 0.46 12.81 -2.08
C ARG A 14 0.65 11.30 -1.88
N LEU A 15 0.50 10.54 -2.95
CA LEU A 15 0.69 9.09 -2.90
C LEU A 15 2.16 8.74 -2.64
N ARG A 16 3.10 9.45 -3.28
CA ARG A 16 4.53 9.28 -3.04
C ARG A 16 4.85 9.48 -1.55
N SER A 17 4.35 10.56 -0.96
CA SER A 17 4.60 10.87 0.45
C SER A 17 3.98 9.81 1.37
N PHE A 18 2.81 9.31 1.01
CA PHE A 18 2.16 8.25 1.77
C PHE A 18 3.02 6.98 1.84
N TYR A 19 3.45 6.48 0.70
CA TYR A 19 4.23 5.24 0.65
C TYR A 19 5.63 5.41 1.23
N GLN A 20 6.22 6.58 1.05
CA GLN A 20 7.52 6.89 1.64
C GLN A 20 7.43 6.97 3.17
N GLU A 21 6.45 7.69 3.68
CA GLU A 21 6.31 7.93 5.12
C GLU A 21 5.80 6.71 5.88
N HIS A 22 4.75 6.06 5.37
CA HIS A 22 4.06 5.02 6.13
C HIS A 22 4.56 3.61 5.86
N LEU A 23 5.10 3.36 4.67
CA LEU A 23 5.60 2.04 4.30
C LEU A 23 7.10 2.02 4.07
N SER A 24 7.77 3.13 4.35
CA SER A 24 9.23 3.26 4.33
C SER A 24 9.85 2.91 2.96
N LEU A 25 9.15 3.22 1.88
CA LEU A 25 9.70 3.00 0.55
C LEU A 25 10.59 4.18 0.15
N ASP A 26 11.70 3.88 -0.51
CA ASP A 26 12.64 4.90 -0.97
C ASP A 26 12.27 5.36 -2.38
N VAL A 27 12.20 6.67 -2.56
CA VAL A 27 11.98 7.26 -3.89
C VAL A 27 13.30 7.18 -4.67
N CYS A 28 13.26 6.55 -5.85
CA CYS A 28 14.46 6.40 -6.69
C CYS A 28 14.39 7.18 -7.99
N GLU A 29 13.21 7.65 -8.38
CA GLU A 29 13.02 8.44 -9.60
C GLU A 29 11.77 9.29 -9.43
N GLU A 30 11.83 10.55 -9.84
CA GLU A 30 10.70 11.45 -9.70
C GLU A 30 10.68 12.55 -10.75
N ILE A 31 9.49 12.79 -11.30
CA ILE A 31 9.17 14.00 -12.06
C ILE A 31 8.00 14.62 -11.31
N GLU A 32 8.23 15.76 -10.68
CA GLU A 32 7.28 16.37 -9.75
C GLU A 32 5.87 16.47 -10.32
N GLY A 33 4.91 15.91 -9.58
CA GLY A 33 3.51 15.94 -9.95
C GLY A 33 3.08 14.98 -11.04
N GLU A 34 4.03 14.33 -11.73
CA GLU A 34 3.72 13.49 -12.89
C GLU A 34 4.08 12.03 -12.72
N TRP A 35 5.17 11.76 -12.02
CA TRP A 35 5.76 10.43 -11.97
C TRP A 35 6.62 10.26 -10.71
N ALA A 36 6.50 9.14 -10.06
CA ALA A 36 7.40 8.77 -8.96
C ALA A 36 7.59 7.26 -8.95
N VAL A 37 8.82 6.83 -8.75
CA VAL A 37 9.15 5.41 -8.62
C VAL A 37 9.73 5.18 -7.24
N LEU A 38 9.16 4.24 -6.51
CA LEU A 38 9.61 3.87 -5.18
C LEU A 38 10.09 2.43 -5.19
N LYS A 39 11.17 2.17 -4.49
CA LYS A 39 11.68 0.82 -4.33
C LYS A 39 10.84 0.07 -3.32
N ALA A 40 10.32 -1.10 -3.72
CA ALA A 40 9.52 -1.97 -2.87
C ALA A 40 10.13 -3.37 -2.88
N GLY A 41 11.30 -3.51 -2.21
CA GLY A 41 12.08 -4.74 -2.26
C GLY A 41 12.71 -4.92 -3.63
N ASP A 42 12.50 -6.08 -4.24
CA ASP A 42 13.08 -6.40 -5.55
C ASP A 42 12.26 -5.88 -6.74
N ILE A 43 11.10 -5.28 -6.46
CA ILE A 43 10.29 -4.65 -7.50
C ILE A 43 10.11 -3.18 -7.19
N GLU A 44 9.55 -2.45 -8.15
CA GLU A 44 9.27 -1.03 -7.99
C GLU A 44 7.78 -0.76 -8.01
N LEU A 45 7.35 0.18 -7.18
CA LEU A 45 6.02 0.75 -7.25
C LEU A 45 6.14 2.11 -7.94
N ALA A 46 5.49 2.26 -9.09
CA ALA A 46 5.49 3.52 -9.82
C ALA A 46 4.13 4.19 -9.72
N LEU A 47 4.14 5.49 -9.56
CA LEU A 47 2.95 6.32 -9.51
C LEU A 47 2.96 7.21 -10.75
N HIS A 48 1.94 7.08 -11.58
CA HIS A 48 1.82 7.85 -12.81
C HIS A 48 0.54 8.68 -12.75
N ARG A 49 0.65 9.96 -13.06
CA ARG A 49 -0.55 10.80 -13.11
C ARG A 49 -1.49 10.31 -14.20
N VAL A 50 -2.77 10.18 -13.86
CA VAL A 50 -3.78 9.78 -14.86
C VAL A 50 -3.85 10.79 -16.01
N GLY A 51 -4.23 10.31 -17.19
CA GLY A 51 -4.39 11.15 -18.35
C GLY A 51 -5.47 12.21 -18.11
N LYS A 52 -5.35 13.34 -18.84
CA LYS A 52 -6.22 14.50 -18.68
C LYS A 52 -7.72 14.16 -18.69
N PRO A 53 -8.23 13.27 -19.56
CA PRO A 53 -9.65 12.92 -19.55
C PRO A 53 -10.15 12.28 -18.27
N TYR A 54 -9.26 11.70 -17.47
CA TYR A 54 -9.63 10.97 -16.26
C TYR A 54 -9.41 11.75 -14.97
N ARG A 55 -8.78 12.94 -15.02
CA ARG A 55 -8.41 13.70 -13.81
C ARG A 55 -9.60 14.26 -13.06
N GLU A 56 -10.70 14.53 -13.76
CA GLU A 56 -11.90 15.12 -13.18
C GLU A 56 -13.00 14.09 -12.89
N MET A 57 -12.76 12.83 -13.22
CA MET A 57 -13.72 11.78 -12.90
C MET A 57 -13.78 11.58 -11.38
N GLU A 58 -14.99 11.41 -10.84
CA GLU A 58 -15.15 11.13 -9.44
C GLU A 58 -14.42 9.84 -9.06
N LEU A 59 -13.78 9.87 -7.88
CA LEU A 59 -13.23 8.67 -7.28
C LEU A 59 -14.39 7.76 -6.94
N GLN A 60 -14.65 6.79 -7.79
CA GLN A 60 -15.55 5.72 -7.41
C GLN A 60 -14.77 4.82 -6.46
N SER A 61 -15.35 4.55 -5.29
CA SER A 61 -14.80 3.56 -4.38
C SER A 61 -15.05 2.18 -4.97
N THR A 62 -14.47 1.93 -6.13
CA THR A 62 -14.56 0.63 -6.76
C THR A 62 -13.52 -0.27 -6.14
N ALA A 63 -13.95 -1.46 -5.79
CA ALA A 63 -13.02 -2.48 -5.37
C ALA A 63 -12.03 -2.71 -6.50
N SER A 64 -10.76 -2.41 -6.26
CA SER A 64 -9.72 -2.75 -7.20
C SER A 64 -9.58 -4.28 -7.24
N ASN A 65 -9.28 -4.83 -8.41
CA ASN A 65 -8.95 -6.24 -8.55
C ASN A 65 -7.53 -6.54 -8.11
N VAL A 66 -6.76 -5.53 -7.77
CA VAL A 66 -5.35 -5.67 -7.40
C VAL A 66 -5.13 -5.21 -5.98
N LYS A 67 -4.37 -5.99 -5.24
CA LYS A 67 -3.96 -5.67 -3.88
C LYS A 67 -2.46 -5.87 -3.79
N ILE A 68 -1.75 -4.87 -3.29
CA ILE A 68 -0.31 -4.98 -3.08
C ILE A 68 -0.07 -5.44 -1.65
N VAL A 69 0.75 -6.47 -1.50
CA VAL A 69 1.06 -7.06 -0.19
C VAL A 69 2.48 -6.69 0.20
N PHE A 70 2.62 -6.12 1.39
CA PHE A 70 3.92 -5.81 1.99
C PHE A 70 4.19 -6.81 3.11
N SER A 71 5.31 -7.50 3.02
CA SER A 71 5.74 -8.43 4.07
C SER A 71 6.36 -7.66 5.23
N VAL A 72 5.91 -7.97 6.43
CA VAL A 72 6.42 -7.38 7.67
C VAL A 72 7.06 -8.52 8.47
N GLU A 73 8.31 -8.37 8.84
CA GLU A 73 9.01 -9.42 9.59
C GLU A 73 8.44 -9.61 10.99
N SER A 74 8.14 -8.50 11.66
CA SER A 74 7.60 -8.52 13.03
C SER A 74 6.89 -7.20 13.31
N GLY A 75 6.07 -7.17 14.36
CA GLY A 75 5.47 -5.93 14.83
C GLY A 75 4.30 -5.43 14.00
N LEU A 76 3.57 -6.31 13.32
CA LEU A 76 2.44 -5.89 12.49
C LEU A 76 1.33 -5.24 13.33
N VAL A 77 1.06 -5.76 14.51
CA VAL A 77 0.03 -5.20 15.40
C VAL A 77 0.39 -3.75 15.77
N GLU A 78 1.62 -3.53 16.16
CA GLU A 78 2.12 -2.20 16.54
C GLU A 78 2.14 -1.25 15.33
N LEU A 79 2.51 -1.76 14.17
CA LEU A 79 2.50 -0.98 12.94
C LEU A 79 1.08 -0.55 12.59
N ARG A 80 0.11 -1.47 12.70
CA ARG A 80 -1.29 -1.13 12.47
C ARG A 80 -1.75 0.01 13.39
N GLU A 81 -1.45 -0.10 14.67
CA GLU A 81 -1.82 0.91 15.65
C GLU A 81 -1.22 2.28 15.32
N LYS A 82 0.05 2.27 14.91
CA LYS A 82 0.74 3.50 14.50
C LYS A 82 0.08 4.13 13.28
N LEU A 83 -0.28 3.33 12.28
CA LEU A 83 -0.94 3.82 11.08
C LEU A 83 -2.33 4.39 11.40
N VAL A 84 -3.11 3.70 12.23
CA VAL A 84 -4.40 4.19 12.69
C VAL A 84 -4.24 5.53 13.39
N GLY A 85 -3.24 5.64 14.26
CA GLY A 85 -2.95 6.89 14.99
C GLY A 85 -2.56 8.05 14.07
N LYS A 86 -2.06 7.75 12.89
CA LYS A 86 -1.69 8.77 11.89
C LYS A 86 -2.79 9.02 10.86
N GLY A 87 -3.97 8.47 11.08
CA GLY A 87 -5.12 8.71 10.23
C GLY A 87 -5.22 7.82 8.99
N VAL A 88 -4.40 6.78 8.91
CA VAL A 88 -4.49 5.81 7.81
C VAL A 88 -5.69 4.90 8.05
N ARG A 89 -6.48 4.65 7.00
CA ARG A 89 -7.64 3.77 7.10
C ARG A 89 -7.18 2.32 7.08
N MET A 90 -7.20 1.69 8.24
CA MET A 90 -6.81 0.29 8.40
C MET A 90 -8.03 -0.53 8.78
N ARG A 91 -8.13 -1.73 8.20
CA ARG A 91 -9.17 -2.70 8.57
C ARG A 91 -8.69 -3.56 9.73
N GLU A 92 -9.55 -4.46 10.19
CA GLU A 92 -9.23 -5.33 11.30
C GLU A 92 -8.14 -6.34 10.95
N LEU A 93 -7.40 -6.74 11.98
CA LEU A 93 -6.46 -7.85 11.86
C LEU A 93 -7.21 -9.13 11.55
N LYS A 94 -6.66 -9.97 10.68
CA LYS A 94 -7.29 -11.21 10.26
C LYS A 94 -6.31 -12.36 10.25
N ARG A 95 -6.83 -13.54 10.57
CA ARG A 95 -6.14 -14.80 10.40
C ARG A 95 -7.11 -15.79 9.77
N TYR A 96 -6.61 -16.58 8.86
CA TYR A 96 -7.43 -17.64 8.24
C TYR A 96 -6.88 -18.99 8.67
N GLY A 97 -7.78 -19.92 9.00
CA GLY A 97 -7.41 -21.28 9.38
C GLY A 97 -6.58 -21.95 8.29
N GLY A 98 -5.46 -22.56 8.68
CA GLY A 98 -4.57 -23.23 7.74
C GLY A 98 -3.55 -22.33 7.08
N PHE A 99 -3.59 -21.02 7.32
CA PHE A 99 -2.62 -20.06 6.77
C PHE A 99 -1.81 -19.43 7.90
N PRO A 100 -0.47 -19.56 7.87
CA PRO A 100 0.37 -19.06 8.95
C PRO A 100 0.69 -17.56 8.80
N TYR A 101 -0.33 -16.75 8.53
CA TYR A 101 -0.14 -15.31 8.31
C TYR A 101 -1.12 -14.50 9.15
N LEU A 102 -0.61 -13.46 9.79
CA LEU A 102 -1.42 -12.38 10.33
C LEU A 102 -1.52 -11.31 9.26
N LEU A 103 -2.72 -10.89 8.93
CA LEU A 103 -2.99 -10.00 7.81
C LEU A 103 -3.73 -8.76 8.26
N CYS A 104 -3.47 -7.64 7.59
CA CYS A 104 -4.21 -6.40 7.82
C CYS A 104 -4.24 -5.58 6.53
N ASP A 105 -5.44 -5.26 6.05
CA ASP A 105 -5.61 -4.41 4.89
C ASP A 105 -5.67 -2.95 5.31
N GLY A 106 -5.21 -2.07 4.42
CA GLY A 106 -5.34 -0.64 4.57
C GLY A 106 -5.60 0.01 3.23
N GLU A 107 -5.90 1.31 3.26
CA GLU A 107 -6.15 2.08 2.04
C GLU A 107 -5.20 3.27 1.97
N ASP A 108 -4.69 3.52 0.77
CA ASP A 108 -3.92 4.73 0.52
C ASP A 108 -4.88 5.92 0.32
N PRO A 109 -4.37 7.16 0.17
CA PRO A 109 -5.24 8.33 0.06
C PRO A 109 -6.20 8.33 -1.13
N GLU A 110 -5.96 7.50 -2.14
CA GLU A 110 -6.88 7.38 -3.27
C GLU A 110 -7.68 6.09 -3.24
N GLY A 111 -7.68 5.38 -2.11
CA GLY A 111 -8.49 4.20 -1.91
C GLY A 111 -7.91 2.91 -2.46
N ASN A 112 -6.67 2.92 -2.92
CA ASN A 112 -6.01 1.68 -3.33
C ASN A 112 -5.74 0.84 -2.09
N VAL A 113 -6.13 -0.43 -2.14
CA VAL A 113 -5.98 -1.32 -1.00
C VAL A 113 -4.60 -1.95 -1.02
N PHE A 114 -3.91 -1.88 0.10
CA PHE A 114 -2.69 -2.64 0.36
C PHE A 114 -2.92 -3.60 1.52
N GLN A 115 -2.08 -4.58 1.64
CA GLN A 115 -2.14 -5.54 2.73
C GLN A 115 -0.77 -5.65 3.40
N LEU A 116 -0.79 -5.70 4.71
CA LEU A 116 0.39 -6.04 5.51
C LEU A 116 0.27 -7.50 5.89
N SER A 117 1.35 -8.25 5.73
CA SER A 117 1.36 -9.69 6.00
C SER A 117 2.57 -10.05 6.84
N GLN A 118 2.34 -10.72 7.94
CA GLN A 118 3.39 -11.20 8.83
C GLN A 118 3.25 -12.69 9.02
N VAL A 119 4.35 -13.42 8.82
CA VAL A 119 4.37 -14.86 9.10
C VAL A 119 4.27 -15.06 10.60
N CYS A 120 3.36 -15.93 11.02
CA CYS A 120 3.22 -16.27 12.42
C CYS A 120 2.95 -17.77 12.57
N ASP A 121 3.29 -18.32 13.72
CA ASP A 121 3.00 -19.71 14.02
C ASP A 121 1.48 -19.92 14.11
N ALA A 122 1.02 -21.12 13.76
CA ALA A 122 -0.40 -21.46 13.82
C ALA A 122 -1.01 -21.25 15.22
N GLU A 123 -0.18 -21.27 16.25
CA GLU A 123 -0.59 -21.10 17.64
C GLU A 123 -0.50 -19.67 18.14
N THR A 124 0.04 -18.75 17.33
CA THR A 124 0.13 -17.33 17.71
C THR A 124 -1.26 -16.71 17.65
N PRO A 125 -1.79 -16.17 18.74
CA PRO A 125 -3.11 -15.52 18.71
C PRO A 125 -3.06 -14.27 17.85
N ALA A 126 -4.17 -14.04 17.16
CA ALA A 126 -4.32 -12.85 16.32
C ALA A 126 -4.47 -11.59 17.19
#